data_5817fc15a2efe3a42c7188daefd93259
#
_entry.id   5817fc15a2efe3a42c7188daefd93259
#
_cell.length_a   1.000
_cell.length_b   1.000
_cell.length_c   1.000
_cell.angle_alpha   90.00
_cell.angle_beta   90.00
_cell.angle_gamma   90.00
#
_symmetry.space_group_name_H-M   'P 1'
#
loop_
_entity.id
_entity.type
_entity.pdbx_description
1 polymer ?
#
loop_
_entity_poly.entity_id
_entity_poly.type
_entity_poly.pdbx_seq_one_letter_code
_entity_poly.pdbx_strand_id
1 'polypeptide(L)'
;MKYKKAIITLIVGEKYRNSWHKLCANNWRIYADLHNYDLICIDTPLDDSPRARSRSVAWQKCLILSDERVKKYDRVVWIDSDILINPNSPCIVSQVPDGKVGATSSFAQFLEPLPGQDQTVMNRAVEYLGWTFSNAKEYYSKARLPENFDEIVQTGVMVLSPRHHNSILEYTYHHYNNTPVGDYEMEALSYELLKADYVHWLD
;
A
#
# COMPACT_ATOMS: atom_id res chain seq x y z
N MET A 1 -1.69 -19.54 16.65
CA MET A 1 -0.36 -19.80 15.99
C MET A 1 0.42 -18.49 15.91
N LYS A 2 1.75 -18.54 16.07
CA LYS A 2 2.58 -17.35 15.93
C LYS A 2 3.00 -17.24 14.46
N TYR A 3 2.44 -16.29 13.71
CA TYR A 3 2.83 -16.04 12.33
C TYR A 3 4.31 -15.65 12.22
N LYS A 4 4.99 -16.18 11.22
CA LYS A 4 6.24 -15.60 10.74
C LYS A 4 5.91 -14.38 9.91
N LYS A 5 6.34 -13.20 10.33
CA LYS A 5 5.86 -11.95 9.75
C LYS A 5 6.97 -10.92 9.53
N ALA A 6 6.80 -10.09 8.50
CA ALA A 6 7.74 -9.04 8.18
C ALA A 6 7.02 -7.72 7.83
N ILE A 7 7.72 -6.61 8.02
CA ILE A 7 7.40 -5.31 7.41
C ILE A 7 8.27 -5.16 6.18
N ILE A 8 7.68 -4.70 5.08
CA ILE A 8 8.35 -4.61 3.79
C ILE A 8 8.12 -3.23 3.18
N THR A 9 9.17 -2.68 2.58
CA THR A 9 9.08 -1.46 1.78
C THR A 9 10.05 -1.47 0.60
N LEU A 10 9.78 -0.60 -0.38
CA LEU A 10 10.69 -0.27 -1.48
C LEU A 10 11.32 1.10 -1.23
N ILE A 11 12.66 1.15 -1.26
CA ILE A 11 13.45 2.38 -1.12
C ILE A 11 14.39 2.57 -2.31
N VAL A 12 13.86 2.30 -3.51
CA VAL A 12 14.63 2.35 -4.76
C VAL A 12 14.98 3.78 -5.13
N GLY A 13 16.26 4.02 -5.33
CA GLY A 13 16.82 5.32 -5.61
C GLY A 13 17.39 6.03 -4.38
N GLU A 14 18.43 6.83 -4.59
CA GLU A 14 19.22 7.45 -3.52
C GLU A 14 18.36 8.37 -2.64
N LYS A 15 17.50 9.18 -3.25
CA LYS A 15 16.62 10.11 -2.54
C LYS A 15 15.70 9.38 -1.54
N TYR A 16 15.02 8.32 -2.00
CA TYR A 16 14.09 7.55 -1.17
C TYR A 16 14.84 6.79 -0.07
N ARG A 17 15.96 6.17 -0.39
CA ARG A 17 16.82 5.48 0.57
C ARG A 17 17.29 6.41 1.68
N ASN A 18 17.85 7.57 1.31
CA ASN A 18 18.36 8.55 2.28
C ASN A 18 17.22 9.10 3.17
N SER A 19 16.06 9.42 2.59
CA SER A 19 14.90 9.89 3.34
C SER A 19 14.40 8.83 4.32
N TRP A 20 14.25 7.59 3.87
CA TRP A 20 13.81 6.50 4.73
C TRP A 20 14.78 6.24 5.89
N HIS A 21 16.08 6.16 5.63
CA HIS A 21 17.09 5.98 6.68
C HIS A 21 17.06 7.11 7.72
N LYS A 22 16.88 8.33 7.26
CA LYS A 22 16.85 9.51 8.13
C LYS A 22 15.58 9.60 8.99
N LEU A 23 14.42 9.30 8.42
CA LEU A 23 13.13 9.61 9.03
C LEU A 23 12.40 8.37 9.58
N CYS A 24 12.48 7.24 8.89
CA CYS A 24 11.63 6.08 9.16
C CYS A 24 12.36 4.91 9.81
N ALA A 25 13.62 4.67 9.48
CA ALA A 25 14.33 3.44 9.84
C ALA A 25 14.32 3.12 11.34
N ASN A 26 14.60 4.11 12.19
CA ASN A 26 14.59 3.91 13.65
C ASN A 26 13.17 3.73 14.20
N ASN A 27 12.21 4.51 13.69
CA ASN A 27 10.80 4.42 14.05
C ASN A 27 10.24 3.02 13.74
N TRP A 28 10.50 2.50 12.55
CA TRP A 28 10.03 1.18 12.14
C TRP A 28 10.70 0.04 12.91
N ARG A 29 11.98 0.20 13.26
CA ARG A 29 12.70 -0.81 14.06
C ARG A 29 12.06 -0.96 15.44
N ILE A 30 11.71 0.14 16.10
CA ILE A 30 11.03 0.11 17.41
C ILE A 30 9.73 -0.69 17.33
N TYR A 31 8.90 -0.42 16.35
CA TYR A 31 7.64 -1.14 16.15
C TYR A 31 7.86 -2.62 15.76
N ALA A 32 8.83 -2.88 14.87
CA ALA A 32 9.18 -4.22 14.46
C ALA A 32 9.66 -5.09 15.63
N ASP A 33 10.55 -4.56 16.46
CA ASP A 33 11.07 -5.25 17.65
C ASP A 33 9.94 -5.52 18.65
N LEU A 34 9.09 -4.51 18.92
CA LEU A 34 7.97 -4.63 19.87
C LEU A 34 7.02 -5.77 19.46
N HIS A 35 6.76 -5.91 18.18
CA HIS A 35 5.78 -6.87 17.68
C HIS A 35 6.39 -8.10 17.02
N ASN A 36 7.71 -8.28 17.06
CA ASN A 36 8.45 -9.40 16.46
C ASN A 36 8.22 -9.52 14.95
N TYR A 37 8.44 -8.44 14.22
CA TYR A 37 8.55 -8.43 12.76
C TYR A 37 10.01 -8.47 12.33
N ASP A 38 10.29 -9.20 11.25
CA ASP A 38 11.50 -8.93 10.48
C ASP A 38 11.28 -7.66 9.61
N LEU A 39 12.34 -6.88 9.37
CA LEU A 39 12.27 -5.67 8.55
C LEU A 39 13.02 -5.88 7.24
N ILE A 40 12.33 -5.76 6.11
CA ILE A 40 12.85 -5.97 4.77
C ILE A 40 12.73 -4.68 3.96
N CYS A 41 13.88 -4.06 3.69
CA CYS A 41 13.96 -2.90 2.81
C CYS A 41 14.53 -3.35 1.46
N ILE A 42 13.77 -3.17 0.39
CA ILE A 42 14.16 -3.50 -0.97
C ILE A 42 14.67 -2.22 -1.61
N ASP A 43 15.96 -2.15 -1.90
CA ASP A 43 16.65 -0.96 -2.40
C ASP A 43 17.03 -1.03 -3.87
N THR A 44 16.70 -2.14 -4.51
CA THR A 44 16.90 -2.39 -5.94
C THR A 44 15.58 -2.70 -6.62
N PRO A 45 15.38 -2.34 -7.88
CA PRO A 45 14.18 -2.72 -8.62
C PRO A 45 13.95 -4.23 -8.63
N LEU A 46 12.70 -4.64 -8.46
CA LEU A 46 12.27 -6.04 -8.59
C LEU A 46 12.09 -6.44 -10.06
N ASP A 47 11.76 -5.48 -10.90
CA ASP A 47 11.73 -5.59 -12.35
C ASP A 47 12.47 -4.40 -12.96
N ASP A 48 13.36 -4.66 -13.88
CA ASP A 48 14.17 -3.66 -14.57
C ASP A 48 13.95 -3.71 -16.11
N SER A 49 12.87 -4.37 -16.53
CA SER A 49 12.45 -4.44 -17.94
C SER A 49 12.15 -3.06 -18.53
N PRO A 50 12.14 -2.91 -19.86
CA PRO A 50 11.73 -1.66 -20.51
C PRO A 50 10.34 -1.19 -20.07
N ARG A 51 9.41 -2.11 -19.82
CA ARG A 51 8.07 -1.79 -19.31
C ARG A 51 8.15 -1.21 -17.89
N ALA A 52 8.93 -1.80 -17.00
CA ALA A 52 9.10 -1.30 -15.64
C ALA A 52 9.72 0.10 -15.61
N ARG A 53 10.66 0.37 -16.51
CA ARG A 53 11.33 1.69 -16.64
C ARG A 53 10.43 2.78 -17.24
N SER A 54 9.34 2.41 -17.93
CA SER A 54 8.39 3.35 -18.55
C SER A 54 7.27 3.80 -17.61
N ARG A 55 7.26 3.33 -16.35
CA ARG A 55 6.24 3.64 -15.35
C ARG A 55 6.86 3.85 -13.97
N SER A 56 6.09 4.39 -13.02
CA SER A 56 6.56 4.60 -11.66
C SER A 56 7.04 3.31 -10.99
N VAL A 57 8.09 3.42 -10.18
CA VAL A 57 8.57 2.32 -9.34
C VAL A 57 7.53 1.82 -8.35
N ALA A 58 6.52 2.63 -8.05
CA ALA A 58 5.38 2.25 -7.19
C ALA A 58 4.66 0.98 -7.68
N TRP A 59 4.61 0.76 -9.00
CA TRP A 59 4.06 -0.47 -9.57
C TRP A 59 4.75 -1.74 -9.08
N GLN A 60 6.01 -1.66 -8.71
CA GLN A 60 6.77 -2.82 -8.22
C GLN A 60 6.33 -3.27 -6.81
N LYS A 61 5.52 -2.49 -6.13
CA LYS A 61 4.77 -2.93 -4.94
C LYS A 61 4.00 -4.23 -5.20
N CYS A 62 3.47 -4.38 -6.40
CA CYS A 62 2.75 -5.58 -6.80
C CYS A 62 3.63 -6.83 -6.99
N LEU A 63 4.96 -6.70 -6.98
CA LEU A 63 5.91 -7.81 -7.13
C LEU A 63 6.54 -8.25 -5.80
N ILE A 64 6.31 -7.55 -4.70
CA ILE A 64 7.00 -7.79 -3.43
C ILE A 64 6.76 -9.20 -2.88
N LEU A 65 5.58 -9.77 -3.11
CA LEU A 65 5.24 -11.10 -2.60
C LEU A 65 5.94 -12.22 -3.38
N SER A 66 6.43 -11.94 -4.59
CA SER A 66 7.21 -12.87 -5.42
C SER A 66 8.70 -12.86 -5.07
N ASP A 67 9.17 -11.91 -4.28
CA ASP A 67 10.57 -11.82 -3.86
C ASP A 67 10.93 -13.01 -2.94
N GLU A 68 12.07 -13.68 -3.20
CA GLU A 68 12.50 -14.85 -2.44
C GLU A 68 12.73 -14.54 -0.96
N ARG A 69 13.07 -13.30 -0.62
CA ARG A 69 13.21 -12.86 0.78
C ARG A 69 11.87 -12.84 1.51
N VAL A 70 10.77 -12.69 0.75
CA VAL A 70 9.41 -12.45 1.25
C VAL A 70 8.54 -13.70 1.27
N LYS A 71 8.66 -14.58 0.30
CA LYS A 71 7.86 -15.81 0.14
C LYS A 71 7.80 -16.70 1.38
N LYS A 72 8.81 -16.65 2.25
CA LYS A 72 8.94 -17.48 3.45
C LYS A 72 8.10 -17.02 4.65
N TYR A 73 7.41 -15.88 4.53
CA TYR A 73 6.57 -15.32 5.61
C TYR A 73 5.11 -15.74 5.44
N ASP A 74 4.42 -15.93 6.56
CA ASP A 74 2.98 -16.18 6.56
C ASP A 74 2.20 -14.89 6.30
N ARG A 75 2.68 -13.79 6.92
CA ARG A 75 2.06 -12.47 6.82
C ARG A 75 3.13 -11.40 6.59
N VAL A 76 2.83 -10.45 5.74
CA VAL A 76 3.69 -9.31 5.51
C VAL A 76 2.88 -8.01 5.60
N VAL A 77 3.51 -6.97 6.12
CA VAL A 77 2.95 -5.62 6.15
C VAL A 77 3.72 -4.79 5.15
N TRP A 78 3.06 -4.41 4.06
CA TRP A 78 3.57 -3.38 3.19
C TRP A 78 3.36 -2.02 3.83
N ILE A 79 4.38 -1.17 3.83
CA ILE A 79 4.28 0.23 4.25
C ILE A 79 5.07 1.08 3.26
N ASP A 80 4.47 2.14 2.72
CA ASP A 80 5.17 3.11 1.86
C ASP A 80 6.29 3.79 2.65
N SER A 81 7.43 4.03 2.01
CA SER A 81 8.69 4.40 2.66
C SER A 81 8.72 5.79 3.31
N ASP A 82 7.66 6.55 3.19
CA ASP A 82 7.48 7.90 3.75
C ASP A 82 6.46 7.97 4.91
N ILE A 83 6.02 6.82 5.40
CA ILE A 83 5.07 6.71 6.51
C ILE A 83 5.81 6.52 7.85
N LEU A 84 5.40 7.24 8.88
CA LEU A 84 5.83 7.02 10.26
C LEU A 84 4.79 6.17 11.00
N ILE A 85 5.25 5.18 11.76
CA ILE A 85 4.39 4.30 12.56
C ILE A 85 4.23 4.94 13.94
N ASN A 86 2.99 5.06 14.44
CA ASN A 86 2.78 5.40 15.85
C ASN A 86 3.34 4.27 16.73
N PRO A 87 4.30 4.54 17.60
CA PRO A 87 4.95 3.49 18.41
C PRO A 87 4.00 2.76 19.36
N ASN A 88 2.85 3.35 19.66
CA ASN A 88 1.82 2.74 20.50
C ASN A 88 0.77 1.95 19.70
N SER A 89 0.91 1.87 18.38
CA SER A 89 -0.03 1.09 17.55
C SER A 89 0.03 -0.39 17.89
N PRO A 90 -1.12 -1.07 17.96
CA PRO A 90 -1.16 -2.51 18.17
C PRO A 90 -0.56 -3.26 16.97
N CYS A 91 -0.32 -4.59 17.14
CA CYS A 91 0.14 -5.42 16.06
C CYS A 91 -0.91 -5.50 14.95
N ILE A 92 -0.69 -4.81 13.84
CA ILE A 92 -1.66 -4.70 12.75
C ILE A 92 -2.05 -6.06 12.16
N VAL A 93 -1.12 -7.02 12.07
CA VAL A 93 -1.42 -8.37 11.55
C VAL A 93 -2.47 -9.10 12.40
N SER A 94 -2.55 -8.83 13.70
CA SER A 94 -3.53 -9.47 14.57
C SER A 94 -4.97 -9.00 14.34
N GLN A 95 -5.16 -7.93 13.62
CA GLN A 95 -6.47 -7.35 13.33
C GLN A 95 -7.07 -7.86 12.02
N VAL A 96 -6.28 -8.59 11.22
CA VAL A 96 -6.68 -9.00 9.87
C VAL A 96 -6.91 -10.51 9.81
N PRO A 97 -8.11 -10.98 9.44
CA PRO A 97 -8.39 -12.40 9.26
C PRO A 97 -7.46 -13.05 8.26
N ASP A 98 -7.21 -14.36 8.42
CA ASP A 98 -6.41 -15.11 7.47
C ASP A 98 -7.08 -15.10 6.08
N GLY A 99 -6.26 -15.01 5.03
CA GLY A 99 -6.74 -14.92 3.65
C GLY A 99 -7.32 -13.57 3.24
N LYS A 100 -7.44 -12.59 4.16
CA LYS A 100 -7.85 -11.21 3.84
C LYS A 100 -6.65 -10.27 3.77
N VAL A 101 -6.80 -9.22 2.95
CA VAL A 101 -5.92 -8.06 2.89
C VAL A 101 -6.44 -7.02 3.85
N GLY A 102 -5.64 -6.64 4.84
CA GLY A 102 -5.96 -5.51 5.71
C GLY A 102 -5.55 -4.20 5.05
N ALA A 103 -6.46 -3.25 4.91
CA ALA A 103 -6.18 -1.92 4.38
C ALA A 103 -7.23 -0.92 4.89
N THR A 104 -6.97 0.38 4.74
CA THR A 104 -7.93 1.45 5.03
C THR A 104 -8.60 1.95 3.75
N SER A 105 -9.79 2.55 3.87
CA SER A 105 -10.42 3.27 2.77
C SER A 105 -9.74 4.62 2.54
N SER A 106 -9.43 4.94 1.30
CA SER A 106 -8.96 6.29 0.93
C SER A 106 -10.02 7.36 1.15
N PHE A 107 -11.31 7.00 1.03
CA PHE A 107 -12.42 7.94 1.22
C PHE A 107 -12.64 8.30 2.69
N ALA A 108 -12.55 7.35 3.60
CA ALA A 108 -12.74 7.60 5.03
C ALA A 108 -11.72 8.63 5.56
N GLN A 109 -10.50 8.62 5.05
CA GLN A 109 -9.45 9.56 5.45
C GLN A 109 -9.69 11.01 5.00
N PHE A 110 -10.53 11.23 3.96
CA PHE A 110 -10.76 12.55 3.39
C PHE A 110 -12.14 13.13 3.73
N LEU A 111 -13.10 12.31 4.08
CA LEU A 111 -14.48 12.72 4.38
C LEU A 111 -14.72 13.02 5.86
N GLU A 112 -13.96 12.39 6.75
CA GLU A 112 -14.04 12.65 8.19
C GLU A 112 -12.71 13.24 8.70
N PRO A 113 -12.66 14.55 8.96
CA PRO A 113 -11.47 15.15 9.56
C PRO A 113 -11.22 14.48 10.92
N LEU A 114 -9.99 14.02 11.13
CA LEU A 114 -9.57 13.50 12.43
C LEU A 114 -9.82 14.59 13.49
N PRO A 115 -10.20 14.21 14.72
CA PRO A 115 -10.43 15.16 15.78
C PRO A 115 -9.24 16.12 15.94
N GLY A 116 -9.50 17.43 15.82
CA GLY A 116 -8.48 18.48 15.91
C GLY A 116 -7.77 18.85 14.60
N GLN A 117 -8.14 18.27 13.45
CA GLN A 117 -7.66 18.72 12.15
C GLN A 117 -8.55 19.83 11.59
N ASP A 118 -7.90 20.91 11.12
CA ASP A 118 -8.59 21.98 10.41
C ASP A 118 -9.05 21.47 9.01
N GLN A 119 -10.33 21.62 8.71
CA GLN A 119 -10.89 21.32 7.38
C GLN A 119 -10.10 22.01 6.24
N THR A 120 -9.51 23.16 6.52
CA THR A 120 -8.68 23.90 5.56
C THR A 120 -7.43 23.13 5.16
N VAL A 121 -6.84 22.36 6.06
CA VAL A 121 -5.66 21.52 5.77
C VAL A 121 -6.06 20.34 4.88
N MET A 122 -7.24 19.74 5.14
CA MET A 122 -7.79 18.65 4.32
C MET A 122 -8.11 19.15 2.90
N ASN A 123 -8.79 20.29 2.77
CA ASN A 123 -9.10 20.87 1.46
C ASN A 123 -7.82 21.20 0.67
N ARG A 124 -6.78 21.72 1.34
CA ARG A 124 -5.48 21.95 0.71
C ARG A 124 -4.78 20.67 0.30
N ALA A 125 -4.88 19.60 1.08
CA ALA A 125 -4.29 18.30 0.71
C ALA A 125 -4.97 17.71 -0.54
N VAL A 126 -6.30 17.79 -0.63
CA VAL A 126 -7.04 17.39 -1.83
C VAL A 126 -6.63 18.24 -3.03
N GLU A 127 -6.55 19.55 -2.86
CA GLU A 127 -6.14 20.49 -3.92
C GLU A 127 -4.67 20.28 -4.33
N TYR A 128 -3.77 20.06 -3.37
CA TYR A 128 -2.35 19.82 -3.61
C TYR A 128 -2.10 18.48 -4.33
N LEU A 129 -2.88 17.43 -4.02
CA LEU A 129 -2.78 16.13 -4.67
C LEU A 129 -3.47 16.10 -6.04
N GLY A 130 -4.15 17.19 -6.42
CA GLY A 130 -4.83 17.30 -7.70
C GLY A 130 -6.02 16.34 -7.83
N TRP A 131 -6.57 15.87 -6.73
CA TRP A 131 -7.70 14.96 -6.74
C TRP A 131 -8.96 15.69 -7.19
N THR A 132 -9.50 15.28 -8.32
CA THR A 132 -10.65 15.93 -8.96
C THR A 132 -11.89 15.05 -8.99
N PHE A 133 -11.96 14.04 -8.12
CA PHE A 133 -13.09 13.12 -8.04
C PHE A 133 -13.79 13.27 -6.68
N SER A 134 -15.13 13.14 -6.71
CA SER A 134 -15.99 13.32 -5.54
C SER A 134 -16.40 12.00 -4.87
N ASN A 135 -16.20 10.87 -5.53
CA ASN A 135 -16.56 9.54 -5.03
C ASN A 135 -15.74 8.45 -5.75
N ALA A 136 -15.83 7.21 -5.23
CA ALA A 136 -15.06 6.07 -5.74
C ALA A 136 -15.44 5.71 -7.19
N LYS A 137 -16.72 5.82 -7.55
CA LYS A 137 -17.18 5.53 -8.92
C LYS A 137 -16.53 6.46 -9.93
N GLU A 138 -16.54 7.75 -9.63
CA GLU A 138 -15.86 8.75 -10.47
C GLU A 138 -14.35 8.49 -10.57
N TYR A 139 -13.71 8.08 -9.49
CA TYR A 139 -12.29 7.72 -9.47
C TYR A 139 -12.00 6.54 -10.42
N TYR A 140 -12.77 5.44 -10.30
CA TYR A 140 -12.59 4.29 -11.18
C TYR A 140 -12.93 4.61 -12.64
N SER A 141 -13.98 5.38 -12.87
CA SER A 141 -14.35 5.85 -14.21
C SER A 141 -13.23 6.64 -14.90
N LYS A 142 -12.62 7.60 -14.17
CA LYS A 142 -11.47 8.35 -14.66
C LYS A 142 -10.25 7.46 -14.92
N ALA A 143 -10.07 6.41 -14.13
CA ALA A 143 -9.04 5.40 -14.34
C ALA A 143 -9.38 4.41 -15.47
N ARG A 144 -10.53 4.55 -16.12
CA ARG A 144 -11.07 3.63 -17.15
C ARG A 144 -11.33 2.23 -16.61
N LEU A 145 -11.71 2.14 -15.35
CA LEU A 145 -12.13 0.92 -14.66
C LEU A 145 -13.65 0.93 -14.45
N PRO A 146 -14.29 -0.24 -14.29
CA PRO A 146 -15.72 -0.30 -13.99
C PRO A 146 -16.08 0.38 -12.66
N GLU A 147 -17.24 1.06 -12.64
CA GLU A 147 -17.75 1.86 -11.52
C GLU A 147 -18.52 1.01 -10.49
N ASN A 148 -17.99 -0.16 -10.13
CA ASN A 148 -18.70 -1.17 -9.35
C ASN A 148 -18.58 -1.00 -7.83
N PHE A 149 -17.68 -0.11 -7.37
CA PHE A 149 -17.35 0.00 -5.96
C PHE A 149 -17.55 1.42 -5.44
N ASP A 150 -17.95 1.51 -4.19
CA ASP A 150 -18.16 2.77 -3.47
C ASP A 150 -16.94 3.14 -2.59
N GLU A 151 -15.92 2.27 -2.54
CA GLU A 151 -14.70 2.43 -1.75
C GLU A 151 -13.44 2.36 -2.63
N ILE A 152 -12.37 2.97 -2.13
CA ILE A 152 -11.02 2.89 -2.71
C ILE A 152 -10.07 2.37 -1.64
N VAL A 153 -9.33 1.30 -1.95
CA VAL A 153 -8.29 0.77 -1.05
C VAL A 153 -7.08 1.69 -1.05
N GLN A 154 -6.72 2.19 0.13
CA GLN A 154 -5.45 2.88 0.31
C GLN A 154 -4.31 1.87 0.34
N THR A 155 -3.42 1.92 -0.66
CA THR A 155 -2.35 0.93 -0.84
C THR A 155 -1.03 1.28 -0.14
N GLY A 156 -0.99 2.38 0.61
CA GLY A 156 0.20 2.82 1.35
C GLY A 156 0.52 1.95 2.56
N VAL A 157 -0.50 1.33 3.17
CA VAL A 157 -0.34 0.34 4.25
C VAL A 157 -1.26 -0.84 3.96
N MET A 158 -0.68 -2.02 3.81
CA MET A 158 -1.45 -3.24 3.56
C MET A 158 -0.91 -4.42 4.37
N VAL A 159 -1.81 -5.18 4.98
CA VAL A 159 -1.48 -6.50 5.55
C VAL A 159 -1.77 -7.56 4.49
N LEU A 160 -0.74 -8.30 4.09
CA LEU A 160 -0.78 -9.24 2.98
C LEU A 160 -0.34 -10.65 3.43
N SER A 161 -0.62 -11.65 2.62
CA SER A 161 -0.06 -13.00 2.73
C SER A 161 0.52 -13.44 1.39
N PRO A 162 1.81 -13.79 1.30
CA PRO A 162 2.40 -14.30 0.06
C PRO A 162 1.61 -15.47 -0.52
N ARG A 163 1.14 -16.37 0.35
CA ARG A 163 0.39 -17.57 -0.06
C ARG A 163 -0.95 -17.25 -0.74
N HIS A 164 -1.66 -16.21 -0.27
CA HIS A 164 -3.03 -15.93 -0.71
C HIS A 164 -3.12 -14.82 -1.74
N HIS A 165 -2.21 -13.84 -1.67
CA HIS A 165 -2.36 -12.59 -2.42
C HIS A 165 -1.32 -12.39 -3.53
N ASN A 166 -0.30 -13.27 -3.65
CA ASN A 166 0.75 -13.09 -4.65
C ASN A 166 0.16 -13.04 -6.07
N SER A 167 -0.73 -13.97 -6.39
CA SER A 167 -1.29 -14.08 -7.75
C SER A 167 -2.09 -12.85 -8.18
N ILE A 168 -2.85 -12.22 -7.28
CA ILE A 168 -3.62 -11.03 -7.64
C ILE A 168 -2.73 -9.79 -7.79
N LEU A 169 -1.67 -9.68 -6.98
CA LEU A 169 -0.70 -8.60 -7.12
C LEU A 169 0.07 -8.74 -8.45
N GLU A 170 0.60 -9.92 -8.76
CA GLU A 170 1.26 -10.17 -10.06
C GLU A 170 0.32 -9.95 -11.24
N TYR A 171 -0.93 -10.42 -11.14
CA TYR A 171 -1.93 -10.16 -12.16
C TYR A 171 -2.09 -8.66 -12.40
N THR A 172 -2.25 -7.87 -11.34
CA THR A 172 -2.35 -6.41 -11.42
C THR A 172 -1.12 -5.82 -12.11
N TYR A 173 0.08 -6.25 -11.71
CA TYR A 173 1.33 -5.78 -12.30
C TYR A 173 1.38 -6.00 -13.80
N HIS A 174 1.00 -7.17 -14.28
CA HIS A 174 1.17 -7.58 -15.67
C HIS A 174 0.05 -7.10 -16.59
N HIS A 175 -1.18 -6.94 -16.09
CA HIS A 175 -2.35 -6.65 -16.92
C HIS A 175 -2.73 -5.17 -16.97
N TYR A 176 -2.28 -4.37 -16.01
CA TYR A 176 -2.60 -2.95 -15.96
C TYR A 176 -1.39 -2.08 -16.27
N ASN A 177 -1.68 -0.87 -16.73
CA ASN A 177 -0.70 0.18 -16.98
C ASN A 177 -1.20 1.48 -16.35
N ASN A 178 -0.39 2.54 -16.49
CA ASN A 178 -0.76 3.88 -16.07
C ASN A 178 -2.13 4.29 -16.58
N THR A 179 -2.85 5.00 -15.73
CA THR A 179 -4.18 5.53 -16.01
C THR A 179 -4.11 7.04 -16.23
N PRO A 180 -5.19 7.67 -16.75
CA PRO A 180 -5.26 9.12 -16.79
C PRO A 180 -5.27 9.80 -15.40
N VAL A 181 -5.54 9.05 -14.34
CA VAL A 181 -5.53 9.55 -12.95
C VAL A 181 -4.11 9.68 -12.43
N GLY A 182 -3.24 8.72 -12.74
CA GLY A 182 -1.86 8.76 -12.28
C GLY A 182 -0.99 7.63 -12.80
N ASP A 183 0.30 7.72 -12.51
CA ASP A 183 1.30 6.70 -12.81
C ASP A 183 1.56 5.84 -11.55
N TYR A 184 0.49 5.30 -10.98
CA TYR A 184 0.56 4.47 -9.77
C TYR A 184 -0.25 3.20 -9.95
N GLU A 185 -0.02 2.22 -9.09
CA GLU A 185 -0.71 0.94 -9.06
C GLU A 185 -2.06 0.98 -8.34
N MET A 186 -2.30 2.05 -7.55
CA MET A 186 -3.40 2.11 -6.58
C MET A 186 -4.77 1.88 -7.21
N GLU A 187 -5.06 2.48 -8.36
CA GLU A 187 -6.34 2.33 -9.04
C GLU A 187 -6.63 0.86 -9.40
N ALA A 188 -5.67 0.24 -10.07
CA ALA A 188 -5.79 -1.13 -10.55
C ALA A 188 -5.77 -2.13 -9.39
N LEU A 189 -4.86 -1.96 -8.44
CA LEU A 189 -4.73 -2.85 -7.28
C LEU A 189 -5.96 -2.76 -6.38
N SER A 190 -6.43 -1.55 -6.09
CA SER A 190 -7.65 -1.33 -5.33
C SER A 190 -8.85 -2.03 -5.98
N TYR A 191 -9.02 -1.84 -7.28
CA TYR A 191 -10.10 -2.46 -8.04
C TYR A 191 -10.06 -4.00 -7.97
N GLU A 192 -8.90 -4.60 -8.21
CA GLU A 192 -8.77 -6.06 -8.21
C GLU A 192 -8.94 -6.67 -6.80
N LEU A 193 -8.45 -5.99 -5.75
CA LEU A 193 -8.64 -6.44 -4.37
C LEU A 193 -10.11 -6.42 -3.96
N LEU A 194 -10.85 -5.38 -4.33
CA LEU A 194 -12.30 -5.29 -4.06
C LEU A 194 -13.09 -6.31 -4.86
N LYS A 195 -12.78 -6.47 -6.13
CA LYS A 195 -13.41 -7.45 -7.03
C LYS A 195 -13.24 -8.89 -6.53
N ALA A 196 -12.10 -9.20 -5.93
CA ALA A 196 -11.82 -10.52 -5.36
C ALA A 196 -12.38 -10.71 -3.94
N ASP A 197 -13.05 -9.72 -3.36
CA ASP A 197 -13.52 -9.72 -1.98
C ASP A 197 -12.40 -10.04 -0.96
N TYR A 198 -11.20 -9.54 -1.22
CA TYR A 198 -10.08 -9.77 -0.30
C TYR A 198 -9.99 -8.77 0.84
N VAL A 199 -10.63 -7.61 0.73
CA VAL A 199 -10.40 -6.49 1.66
C VAL A 199 -11.06 -6.73 3.02
N HIS A 200 -10.29 -6.50 4.06
CA HIS A 200 -10.74 -6.32 5.43
C HIS A 200 -10.36 -4.90 5.84
N TRP A 201 -11.35 -4.08 6.11
CA TRP A 201 -11.13 -2.69 6.47
C TRP A 201 -10.53 -2.56 7.87
N LEU A 202 -9.48 -1.78 7.97
CA LEU A 202 -8.83 -1.38 9.21
C LEU A 202 -9.39 0.00 9.63
N ASP A 203 -9.60 0.18 10.92
CA ASP A 203 -10.03 1.44 11.54
C ASP A 203 -8.87 2.46 11.62
#